data_3f8b66ad56e40ed229a4d830ffbab7a3
#
_entry.id   3f8b66ad56e40ed229a4d830ffbab7a3
#
_cell.length_a   1.000
_cell.length_b   1.000
_cell.length_c   1.000
_cell.angle_alpha   90.00
_cell.angle_beta   90.00
_cell.angle_gamma   90.00
#
_symmetry.space_group_name_H-M   'P 1'
#
loop_
_entity.id
_entity.type
_entity.pdbx_description
1 polymer ?
#
loop_
_entity_poly.entity_id
_entity_poly.type
_entity_poly.pdbx_seq_one_letter_code
_entity_poly.pdbx_strand_id
1 'polypeptide(L)'
;MKILIIKLGAIGDIIHTLPALSAIRNRFPDAEVSWIAEKRSSEILRDNPMINNLIEVDTRSMRGSGAVEKILTEGKKQIRNLRQFQFDIAIDFQGLLKSGVIAKISGAKKRWGYSRRDLREPAARVFYTDTAKIPPMTHVVRRGLALASAALDVDLTTGPIEFPIFTTNEHKEEADAIIQRVGANFAVLNPAGGWVTKLWHADKYGKLADMLWSQLGIKSVVVTGPNESELAAEVEDSSNSGSIIRAEPSLKGFFELAKHAAIYVGGDTGPTHLAIAAGAPVVGIFGPTEWWRNGSVNPDDICVERFDIDCRVDCHRRTCSKWICMDITPETVLEAVRSRLAAAGVSNSHPIATKIFG
;
A
#
# COMPACT_ATOMS: atom_id res chain seq x y z
N MET A 1 16.33 -6.52 23.80
CA MET A 1 16.49 -7.18 22.47
C MET A 1 16.49 -6.12 21.39
N LYS A 2 17.43 -6.20 20.44
CA LYS A 2 17.57 -5.25 19.33
C LYS A 2 17.19 -5.92 18.00
N ILE A 3 16.10 -5.45 17.40
CA ILE A 3 15.49 -6.01 16.19
C ILE A 3 15.71 -5.09 15.02
N LEU A 4 16.20 -5.61 13.90
CA LEU A 4 16.30 -4.92 12.64
C LEU A 4 15.21 -5.43 11.67
N ILE A 5 14.29 -4.57 11.28
CA ILE A 5 13.33 -4.81 10.21
C ILE A 5 13.93 -4.32 8.90
N ILE A 6 13.96 -5.17 7.88
CA ILE A 6 14.45 -4.83 6.55
C ILE A 6 13.26 -4.90 5.58
N LYS A 7 12.75 -3.73 5.20
CA LYS A 7 11.74 -3.57 4.15
C LYS A 7 11.98 -2.26 3.42
N LEU A 8 12.56 -2.36 2.23
CA LEU A 8 13.08 -1.21 1.50
C LEU A 8 12.01 -0.40 0.75
N GLY A 9 10.94 -1.02 0.36
CA GLY A 9 9.86 -0.44 -0.46
C GLY A 9 9.29 -1.52 -1.40
N ALA A 10 8.27 -1.30 -2.26
CA ALA A 10 7.61 -0.01 -2.45
C ALA A 10 6.73 0.40 -1.24
N ILE A 11 6.00 1.55 -1.36
CA ILE A 11 5.13 2.06 -0.28
C ILE A 11 4.11 1.00 0.16
N GLY A 12 3.38 0.38 -0.75
CA GLY A 12 2.43 -0.69 -0.43
C GLY A 12 3.09 -1.87 0.31
N ASP A 13 4.31 -2.24 -0.08
CA ASP A 13 5.09 -3.29 0.59
C ASP A 13 5.46 -2.92 2.04
N ILE A 14 5.75 -1.65 2.31
CA ILE A 14 6.00 -1.13 3.65
C ILE A 14 4.71 -1.20 4.46
N ILE A 15 3.60 -0.72 3.91
CA ILE A 15 2.28 -0.75 4.57
C ILE A 15 1.91 -2.19 4.96
N HIS A 16 2.08 -3.16 4.08
CA HIS A 16 1.83 -4.58 4.36
C HIS A 16 2.73 -5.16 5.47
N THR A 17 3.83 -4.49 5.81
CA THR A 17 4.75 -4.94 6.88
C THR A 17 4.44 -4.26 8.22
N LEU A 18 3.68 -3.16 8.24
CA LEU A 18 3.31 -2.47 9.47
C LEU A 18 2.58 -3.35 10.50
N PRO A 19 1.68 -4.28 10.09
CA PRO A 19 1.08 -5.18 11.07
C PRO A 19 2.08 -6.07 11.81
N ALA A 20 3.17 -6.46 11.15
CA ALA A 20 4.25 -7.19 11.83
C ALA A 20 4.99 -6.29 12.83
N LEU A 21 5.19 -4.99 12.53
CA LEU A 21 5.73 -4.02 13.48
C LEU A 21 4.84 -3.86 14.70
N SER A 22 3.51 -3.66 14.51
CA SER A 22 2.54 -3.56 15.61
C SER A 22 2.58 -4.80 16.49
N ALA A 23 2.49 -5.98 15.90
CA ALA A 23 2.52 -7.25 16.64
C ALA A 23 3.84 -7.45 17.42
N ILE A 24 4.98 -7.10 16.82
CA ILE A 24 6.30 -7.13 17.50
C ILE A 24 6.29 -6.18 18.70
N ARG A 25 5.84 -4.94 18.50
CA ARG A 25 5.85 -3.92 19.57
C ARG A 25 4.91 -4.29 20.71
N ASN A 26 3.72 -4.80 20.41
CA ASN A 26 2.74 -5.23 21.41
C ASN A 26 3.28 -6.40 22.24
N ARG A 27 4.03 -7.32 21.62
CA ARG A 27 4.59 -8.50 22.33
C ARG A 27 5.90 -8.20 23.05
N PHE A 28 6.70 -7.26 22.53
CA PHE A 28 8.01 -6.89 23.05
C PHE A 28 8.11 -5.35 23.18
N PRO A 29 7.42 -4.75 24.18
CA PRO A 29 7.36 -3.29 24.33
C PRO A 29 8.74 -2.65 24.55
N ASP A 30 9.66 -3.36 25.21
CA ASP A 30 11.01 -2.88 25.53
C ASP A 30 12.05 -3.21 24.42
N ALA A 31 11.65 -3.82 23.32
CA ALA A 31 12.58 -4.08 22.21
C ALA A 31 13.00 -2.79 21.53
N GLU A 32 14.29 -2.66 21.23
CA GLU A 32 14.79 -1.59 20.35
C GLU A 32 14.58 -2.01 18.90
N VAL A 33 13.60 -1.39 18.22
CA VAL A 33 13.26 -1.70 16.82
C VAL A 33 13.86 -0.66 15.90
N SER A 34 14.71 -1.12 14.98
CA SER A 34 15.24 -0.32 13.88
C SER A 34 14.63 -0.79 12.56
N TRP A 35 14.36 0.15 11.65
CA TRP A 35 13.81 -0.16 10.32
C TRP A 35 14.69 0.42 9.23
N ILE A 36 15.07 -0.39 8.26
CA ILE A 36 15.77 0.07 7.03
C ILE A 36 14.76 0.18 5.89
N ALA A 37 14.67 1.37 5.28
CA ALA A 37 13.84 1.67 4.12
C ALA A 37 14.57 2.52 3.08
N GLU A 38 14.17 2.44 1.83
CA GLU A 38 14.57 3.40 0.79
C GLU A 38 14.02 4.78 1.13
N LYS A 39 14.85 5.82 1.01
CA LYS A 39 14.49 7.21 1.33
C LYS A 39 13.15 7.65 0.70
N ARG A 40 12.91 7.28 -0.55
CA ARG A 40 11.67 7.60 -1.30
C ARG A 40 10.40 6.91 -0.77
N SER A 41 10.55 5.87 0.05
CA SER A 41 9.43 5.08 0.59
C SER A 41 9.34 5.19 2.11
N SER A 42 10.25 5.91 2.75
CA SER A 42 10.38 6.01 4.21
C SER A 42 9.41 7.00 4.85
N GLU A 43 8.82 7.91 4.06
CA GLU A 43 7.90 8.96 4.55
C GLU A 43 6.82 8.40 5.47
N ILE A 44 6.21 7.28 5.09
CA ILE A 44 5.14 6.65 5.85
C ILE A 44 5.60 6.12 7.23
N LEU A 45 6.91 5.93 7.41
CA LEU A 45 7.53 5.43 8.64
C LEU A 45 8.06 6.56 9.55
N ARG A 46 8.18 7.79 9.04
CA ARG A 46 8.70 8.91 9.83
C ARG A 46 7.78 9.21 11.00
N ASP A 47 8.38 9.66 12.11
CA ASP A 47 7.68 10.02 13.34
C ASP A 47 6.84 8.87 13.94
N ASN A 48 7.16 7.62 13.58
CA ASN A 48 6.49 6.45 14.12
C ASN A 48 7.13 6.06 15.46
N PRO A 49 6.44 6.22 16.59
CA PRO A 49 6.99 5.93 17.92
C PRO A 49 7.27 4.44 18.15
N MET A 50 6.75 3.55 17.29
CA MET A 50 7.06 2.12 17.34
C MET A 50 8.44 1.80 16.75
N ILE A 51 9.09 2.75 16.08
CA ILE A 51 10.40 2.62 15.46
C ILE A 51 11.41 3.48 16.22
N ASN A 52 12.38 2.87 16.87
CA ASN A 52 13.42 3.61 17.59
C ASN A 52 14.43 4.27 16.63
N ASN A 53 14.76 3.58 15.53
CA ASN A 53 15.72 4.09 14.56
C ASN A 53 15.24 3.82 13.12
N LEU A 54 14.87 4.87 12.38
CA LEU A 54 14.60 4.78 10.96
C LEU A 54 15.91 5.02 10.19
N ILE A 55 16.38 4.01 9.46
CA ILE A 55 17.62 4.04 8.69
C ILE A 55 17.27 4.15 7.21
N GLU A 56 17.42 5.35 6.67
CA GLU A 56 17.14 5.62 5.27
C GLU A 56 18.35 5.28 4.40
N VAL A 57 18.13 4.52 3.32
CA VAL A 57 19.14 4.14 2.33
C VAL A 57 18.72 4.59 0.94
N ASP A 58 19.70 4.92 0.10
CA ASP A 58 19.48 5.17 -1.32
C ASP A 58 20.26 4.16 -2.16
N THR A 59 19.61 3.03 -2.46
CA THR A 59 20.26 1.96 -3.25
C THR A 59 20.25 2.26 -4.76
N ARG A 60 19.56 3.31 -5.23
CA ARG A 60 19.56 3.72 -6.65
C ARG A 60 20.77 4.56 -7.01
N SER A 61 21.20 5.45 -6.14
CA SER A 61 22.41 6.27 -6.34
C SER A 61 23.68 5.41 -6.45
N MET A 62 23.59 4.15 -5.99
CA MET A 62 24.66 3.16 -6.11
C MET A 62 24.69 2.43 -7.47
N ARG A 63 23.84 2.83 -8.44
CA ARG A 63 23.83 2.28 -9.81
C ARG A 63 24.41 3.32 -10.77
N GLY A 64 25.43 2.97 -11.53
CA GLY A 64 26.05 3.85 -12.55
C GLY A 64 27.57 3.91 -12.51
N SER A 65 28.17 4.68 -13.40
CA SER A 65 29.61 4.93 -13.43
C SER A 65 30.05 5.66 -12.16
N GLY A 66 31.00 5.10 -11.41
CA GLY A 66 31.40 5.61 -10.07
C GLY A 66 30.74 4.91 -8.88
N ALA A 67 29.83 3.97 -9.11
CA ALA A 67 29.17 3.19 -8.04
C ALA A 67 30.19 2.45 -7.15
N VAL A 68 31.28 1.94 -7.72
CA VAL A 68 32.31 1.20 -6.97
C VAL A 68 33.04 2.09 -5.96
N GLU A 69 33.40 3.31 -6.32
CA GLU A 69 34.08 4.25 -5.43
C GLU A 69 33.15 4.74 -4.30
N LYS A 70 31.89 5.05 -4.62
CA LYS A 70 30.87 5.37 -3.61
C LYS A 70 30.57 4.22 -2.66
N ILE A 71 30.50 2.98 -3.17
CA ILE A 71 30.34 1.78 -2.35
C ILE A 71 31.55 1.57 -1.42
N LEU A 72 32.76 1.85 -1.88
CA LEU A 72 33.96 1.68 -1.07
C LEU A 72 34.12 2.77 0.02
N THR A 73 33.71 3.99 -0.23
CA THR A 73 33.89 5.12 0.70
C THR A 73 32.66 5.32 1.61
N GLU A 74 31.48 5.51 1.02
CA GLU A 74 30.24 5.73 1.78
C GLU A 74 29.68 4.41 2.34
N GLY A 75 29.81 3.31 1.60
CA GLY A 75 29.37 2.00 2.02
C GLY A 75 30.08 1.50 3.27
N LYS A 76 31.42 1.71 3.41
CA LYS A 76 32.16 1.33 4.63
C LYS A 76 31.66 2.10 5.85
N LYS A 77 31.34 3.39 5.69
CA LYS A 77 30.82 4.23 6.78
C LYS A 77 29.42 3.76 7.17
N GLN A 78 28.55 3.51 6.19
CA GLN A 78 27.18 3.00 6.44
C GLN A 78 27.19 1.62 7.10
N ILE A 79 28.07 0.71 6.66
CA ILE A 79 28.26 -0.62 7.28
C ILE A 79 28.72 -0.49 8.72
N ARG A 80 29.72 0.40 8.98
CA ARG A 80 30.20 0.63 10.34
C ARG A 80 29.09 1.15 11.24
N ASN A 81 28.34 2.14 10.76
CA ASN A 81 27.22 2.71 11.50
C ASN A 81 26.16 1.64 11.79
N LEU A 82 25.83 0.80 10.80
CA LEU A 82 24.84 -0.25 10.98
C LEU A 82 25.28 -1.30 12.01
N ARG A 83 26.55 -1.68 12.04
CA ARG A 83 27.11 -2.62 13.01
C ARG A 83 27.20 -2.08 14.44
N GLN A 84 27.26 -0.77 14.61
CA GLN A 84 27.27 -0.15 15.95
C GLN A 84 25.98 -0.40 16.73
N PHE A 85 24.85 -0.67 16.05
CA PHE A 85 23.59 -1.01 16.70
C PHE A 85 23.63 -2.38 17.40
N GLN A 86 24.53 -3.30 17.01
CA GLN A 86 24.68 -4.64 17.60
C GLN A 86 23.36 -5.43 17.64
N PHE A 87 22.71 -5.57 16.50
CA PHE A 87 21.42 -6.26 16.40
C PHE A 87 21.49 -7.72 16.86
N ASP A 88 20.54 -8.12 17.69
CA ASP A 88 20.35 -9.53 18.05
C ASP A 88 19.76 -10.30 16.89
N ILE A 89 18.79 -9.69 16.17
CA ILE A 89 18.06 -10.30 15.08
C ILE A 89 17.79 -9.30 13.95
N ALA A 90 17.95 -9.75 12.73
CA ALA A 90 17.49 -9.04 11.52
C ALA A 90 16.42 -9.89 10.81
N ILE A 91 15.30 -9.27 10.47
CA ILE A 91 14.17 -9.90 9.79
C ILE A 91 14.00 -9.23 8.42
N ASP A 92 14.26 -9.98 7.36
CA ASP A 92 14.15 -9.50 5.98
C ASP A 92 12.78 -9.83 5.39
N PHE A 93 11.88 -8.85 5.43
CA PHE A 93 10.55 -8.91 4.82
C PHE A 93 10.57 -8.63 3.30
N GLN A 94 11.69 -8.18 2.75
CA GLN A 94 11.81 -7.85 1.32
C GLN A 94 12.10 -9.08 0.46
N GLY A 95 13.03 -9.92 0.89
CA GLY A 95 13.38 -11.16 0.21
C GLY A 95 14.11 -11.00 -1.14
N LEU A 96 14.92 -9.95 -1.28
CA LEU A 96 15.75 -9.67 -2.47
C LEU A 96 17.24 -9.82 -2.13
N LEU A 97 18.09 -10.01 -3.15
CA LEU A 97 19.54 -10.06 -2.96
C LEU A 97 20.06 -8.85 -2.19
N LYS A 98 19.63 -7.64 -2.56
CA LYS A 98 20.06 -6.41 -1.90
C LYS A 98 19.67 -6.34 -0.44
N SER A 99 18.47 -6.81 -0.06
CA SER A 99 18.03 -6.83 1.33
C SER A 99 18.72 -7.95 2.12
N GLY A 100 18.96 -9.10 1.51
CA GLY A 100 19.76 -10.16 2.11
C GLY A 100 21.22 -9.73 2.40
N VAL A 101 21.84 -8.98 1.48
CA VAL A 101 23.15 -8.36 1.73
C VAL A 101 23.10 -7.41 2.92
N ILE A 102 22.07 -6.55 3.01
CA ILE A 102 21.88 -5.65 4.16
C ILE A 102 21.77 -6.46 5.46
N ALA A 103 20.99 -7.54 5.47
CA ALA A 103 20.88 -8.44 6.62
C ALA A 103 22.26 -9.00 7.03
N LYS A 104 23.08 -9.40 6.08
CA LYS A 104 24.44 -9.93 6.34
C LYS A 104 25.38 -8.87 6.89
N ILE A 105 25.40 -7.67 6.28
CA ILE A 105 26.33 -6.60 6.69
C ILE A 105 25.93 -5.93 8.00
N SER A 106 24.65 -6.04 8.43
CA SER A 106 24.17 -5.53 9.72
C SER A 106 24.90 -6.14 10.92
N GLY A 107 25.50 -7.32 10.72
CA GLY A 107 26.18 -8.05 11.79
C GLY A 107 25.25 -8.74 12.77
N ALA A 108 23.94 -8.76 12.51
CA ALA A 108 22.95 -9.44 13.36
C ALA A 108 23.29 -10.91 13.57
N LYS A 109 23.16 -11.39 14.82
CA LYS A 109 23.48 -12.77 15.21
C LYS A 109 22.57 -13.76 14.49
N LYS A 110 21.27 -13.48 14.47
CA LYS A 110 20.25 -14.25 13.72
C LYS A 110 19.74 -13.40 12.55
N ARG A 111 19.65 -13.99 11.38
CA ARG A 111 19.17 -13.35 10.16
C ARG A 111 18.09 -14.19 9.54
N TRP A 112 16.85 -13.72 9.66
CA TRP A 112 15.66 -14.41 9.19
C TRP A 112 15.16 -13.86 7.86
N GLY A 113 14.70 -14.75 7.01
CA GLY A 113 14.03 -14.44 5.76
C GLY A 113 13.09 -15.56 5.37
N TYR A 114 12.47 -15.44 4.20
CA TYR A 114 11.61 -16.49 3.65
C TYR A 114 12.44 -17.68 3.15
N SER A 115 11.82 -18.86 3.07
CA SER A 115 12.42 -20.04 2.48
C SER A 115 12.75 -19.81 0.99
N ARG A 116 13.70 -20.57 0.43
CA ARG A 116 14.17 -20.39 -0.95
C ARG A 116 13.05 -20.34 -1.99
N ARG A 117 12.02 -21.16 -1.83
CA ARG A 117 10.87 -21.23 -2.76
C ARG A 117 9.91 -20.04 -2.61
N ASP A 118 9.91 -19.38 -1.44
CA ASP A 118 9.03 -18.26 -1.11
C ASP A 118 9.67 -16.90 -1.42
N LEU A 119 10.98 -16.91 -1.77
CA LEU A 119 11.73 -15.71 -2.13
C LEU A 119 11.47 -15.31 -3.58
N ARG A 120 11.34 -14.00 -3.81
CA ARG A 120 11.31 -13.43 -5.15
C ARG A 120 12.66 -13.63 -5.88
N GLU A 121 13.76 -13.54 -5.15
CA GLU A 121 15.11 -13.82 -5.63
C GLU A 121 15.71 -14.96 -4.77
N PRO A 122 15.61 -16.23 -5.21
CA PRO A 122 16.00 -17.41 -4.42
C PRO A 122 17.44 -17.42 -3.92
N ALA A 123 18.34 -16.70 -4.61
CA ALA A 123 19.74 -16.56 -4.22
C ALA A 123 19.92 -15.77 -2.91
N ALA A 124 18.94 -14.93 -2.50
CA ALA A 124 19.01 -14.21 -1.24
C ALA A 124 19.08 -15.13 0.00
N ARG A 125 18.64 -16.40 -0.14
CA ARG A 125 18.68 -17.41 0.93
C ARG A 125 20.07 -17.56 1.57
N VAL A 126 21.14 -17.36 0.82
CA VAL A 126 22.52 -17.56 1.32
C VAL A 126 22.95 -16.56 2.41
N PHE A 127 22.21 -15.46 2.56
CA PHE A 127 22.50 -14.43 3.55
C PHE A 127 21.79 -14.67 4.90
N TYR A 128 20.80 -15.57 4.95
CA TYR A 128 20.04 -15.86 6.16
C TYR A 128 20.64 -17.03 6.95
N THR A 129 20.61 -16.93 8.28
CA THR A 129 20.90 -18.06 9.17
C THR A 129 19.72 -19.01 9.21
N ASP A 130 18.53 -18.45 9.28
CA ASP A 130 17.26 -19.16 9.48
C ASP A 130 16.20 -18.71 8.45
N THR A 131 15.17 -19.51 8.23
CA THR A 131 14.09 -19.17 7.30
C THR A 131 12.74 -19.66 7.76
N ALA A 132 11.71 -18.86 7.46
CA ALA A 132 10.32 -19.26 7.62
C ALA A 132 9.79 -19.91 6.34
N LYS A 133 9.04 -21.01 6.48
CA LYS A 133 8.22 -21.62 5.42
C LYS A 133 6.83 -21.04 5.53
N ILE A 134 6.34 -20.51 4.42
CA ILE A 134 5.01 -19.89 4.38
C ILE A 134 4.07 -20.82 3.59
N PRO A 135 2.85 -21.09 4.08
CA PRO A 135 1.86 -21.83 3.31
C PRO A 135 1.58 -21.15 1.95
N PRO A 136 1.30 -21.91 0.89
CA PRO A 136 0.86 -21.32 -0.38
C PRO A 136 -0.43 -20.53 -0.18
N MET A 137 -0.74 -19.63 -1.11
CA MET A 137 -1.93 -18.78 -1.08
C MET A 137 -2.10 -17.93 0.19
N THR A 138 -1.00 -17.59 0.88
CA THR A 138 -1.03 -16.76 2.08
C THR A 138 -0.97 -15.27 1.70
N HIS A 139 -1.91 -14.48 2.21
CA HIS A 139 -1.95 -13.02 2.05
C HIS A 139 -0.64 -12.37 2.53
N VAL A 140 -0.17 -11.31 1.85
CA VAL A 140 1.14 -10.68 2.10
C VAL A 140 1.33 -10.19 3.54
N VAL A 141 0.28 -9.66 4.18
CA VAL A 141 0.30 -9.26 5.61
C VAL A 141 0.53 -10.47 6.50
N ARG A 142 -0.21 -11.56 6.28
CA ARG A 142 -0.08 -12.80 7.06
C ARG A 142 1.26 -13.49 6.83
N ARG A 143 1.84 -13.36 5.63
CA ARG A 143 3.23 -13.78 5.34
C ARG A 143 4.23 -13.03 6.22
N GLY A 144 4.05 -11.72 6.37
CA GLY A 144 4.87 -10.90 7.26
C GLY A 144 4.75 -11.32 8.72
N LEU A 145 3.53 -11.49 9.22
CA LEU A 145 3.28 -11.96 10.59
C LEU A 145 3.88 -13.35 10.84
N ALA A 146 3.74 -14.28 9.91
CA ALA A 146 4.32 -15.63 10.03
C ALA A 146 5.85 -15.61 10.02
N LEU A 147 6.49 -14.74 9.23
CA LEU A 147 7.93 -14.57 9.27
C LEU A 147 8.40 -13.99 10.61
N ALA A 148 7.72 -12.97 11.12
CA ALA A 148 8.01 -12.38 12.42
C ALA A 148 7.82 -13.39 13.56
N SER A 149 6.74 -14.18 13.52
CA SER A 149 6.47 -15.25 14.49
C SER A 149 7.60 -16.28 14.53
N ALA A 150 8.03 -16.77 13.37
CA ALA A 150 9.12 -17.73 13.29
C ALA A 150 10.44 -17.13 13.78
N ALA A 151 10.70 -15.87 13.46
CA ALA A 151 11.94 -15.18 13.81
C ALA A 151 12.06 -14.94 15.32
N LEU A 152 10.94 -14.69 16.01
CA LEU A 152 10.90 -14.32 17.43
C LEU A 152 10.43 -15.47 18.33
N ASP A 153 10.18 -16.63 17.76
CA ASP A 153 9.70 -17.83 18.45
C ASP A 153 8.44 -17.57 19.30
N VAL A 154 7.47 -16.87 18.70
CA VAL A 154 6.20 -16.52 19.34
C VAL A 154 5.10 -16.36 18.30
N ASP A 155 3.87 -16.77 18.61
CA ASP A 155 2.74 -16.57 17.69
C ASP A 155 2.31 -15.09 17.68
N LEU A 156 2.49 -14.45 16.52
CA LEU A 156 2.05 -13.09 16.21
C LEU A 156 0.92 -13.06 15.16
N THR A 157 0.37 -14.23 14.82
CA THR A 157 -0.61 -14.35 13.72
C THR A 157 -2.06 -14.21 14.17
N THR A 158 -2.32 -14.35 15.47
CA THR A 158 -3.67 -14.41 16.08
C THR A 158 -4.19 -13.06 16.56
N GLY A 159 -3.33 -12.03 16.65
CA GLY A 159 -3.72 -10.69 17.07
C GLY A 159 -4.45 -9.88 16.00
N PRO A 160 -4.94 -8.68 16.35
CA PRO A 160 -5.54 -7.74 15.40
C PRO A 160 -4.52 -7.31 14.34
N ILE A 161 -5.00 -7.09 13.12
CA ILE A 161 -4.19 -6.52 12.03
C ILE A 161 -4.30 -5.00 12.13
N GLU A 162 -3.23 -4.36 12.61
CA GLU A 162 -3.15 -2.92 12.80
C GLU A 162 -2.08 -2.33 11.89
N PHE A 163 -2.37 -1.16 11.34
CA PHE A 163 -1.45 -0.41 10.48
C PHE A 163 -1.00 0.88 11.20
N PRO A 164 0.04 0.84 12.02
CA PRO A 164 0.50 1.97 12.81
C PRO A 164 1.15 3.04 11.92
N ILE A 165 0.33 3.94 11.39
CA ILE A 165 0.75 5.12 10.63
C ILE A 165 0.48 6.35 11.49
N PHE A 166 1.51 7.17 11.72
CA PHE A 166 1.44 8.34 12.58
C PHE A 166 1.49 9.60 11.74
N THR A 167 0.57 10.51 11.99
CA THR A 167 0.39 11.77 11.28
C THR A 167 0.56 12.94 12.22
N THR A 168 0.84 14.13 11.69
CA THR A 168 0.92 15.40 12.42
C THR A 168 -0.33 16.23 12.15
N ASN A 169 -0.44 17.39 12.84
CA ASN A 169 -1.51 18.35 12.56
C ASN A 169 -1.46 18.89 11.14
N GLU A 170 -0.27 19.09 10.58
CA GLU A 170 -0.08 19.53 9.19
C GLU A 170 -0.77 18.56 8.19
N HIS A 171 -0.64 17.25 8.38
CA HIS A 171 -1.29 16.26 7.52
C HIS A 171 -2.82 16.27 7.67
N LYS A 172 -3.33 16.56 8.87
CA LYS A 172 -4.78 16.72 9.11
C LYS A 172 -5.31 17.99 8.46
N GLU A 173 -4.61 19.11 8.61
CA GLU A 173 -4.96 20.38 7.97
C GLU A 173 -4.99 20.27 6.44
N GLU A 174 -4.04 19.51 5.85
CA GLU A 174 -4.02 19.19 4.44
C GLU A 174 -5.28 18.43 4.00
N ALA A 175 -5.68 17.40 4.75
CA ALA A 175 -6.91 16.65 4.49
C ALA A 175 -8.17 17.52 4.68
N ASP A 176 -8.23 18.29 5.76
CA ASP A 176 -9.34 19.18 6.08
C ASP A 176 -9.59 20.23 4.99
N ALA A 177 -8.52 20.79 4.41
CA ALA A 177 -8.62 21.73 3.30
C ALA A 177 -9.28 21.11 2.05
N ILE A 178 -9.02 19.81 1.78
CA ILE A 178 -9.67 19.08 0.69
C ILE A 178 -11.13 18.79 1.05
N ILE A 179 -11.40 18.35 2.27
CA ILE A 179 -12.74 18.03 2.76
C ILE A 179 -13.66 19.28 2.73
N GLN A 180 -13.15 20.45 3.11
CA GLN A 180 -13.89 21.72 3.04
C GLN A 180 -14.35 22.04 1.61
N ARG A 181 -13.57 21.69 0.59
CA ARG A 181 -13.91 21.92 -0.82
C ARG A 181 -14.92 20.92 -1.34
N VAL A 182 -14.82 19.64 -0.96
CA VAL A 182 -15.68 18.57 -1.49
C VAL A 182 -16.97 18.39 -0.69
N GLY A 183 -16.93 18.62 0.62
CA GLY A 183 -17.99 18.30 1.58
C GLY A 183 -17.78 16.95 2.26
N ALA A 184 -18.63 16.64 3.24
CA ALA A 184 -18.43 15.47 4.12
C ALA A 184 -18.70 14.10 3.45
N ASN A 185 -19.49 14.06 2.37
CA ASN A 185 -19.86 12.81 1.69
C ASN A 185 -19.16 12.74 0.32
N PHE A 186 -18.02 12.08 0.28
CA PHE A 186 -17.21 12.01 -0.94
C PHE A 186 -16.57 10.62 -1.15
N ALA A 187 -16.36 10.30 -2.41
CA ALA A 187 -15.54 9.18 -2.85
C ALA A 187 -14.11 9.66 -3.12
N VAL A 188 -13.12 8.81 -2.83
CA VAL A 188 -11.75 9.00 -3.31
C VAL A 188 -11.53 8.07 -4.50
N LEU A 189 -11.15 8.65 -5.64
CA LEU A 189 -10.82 7.94 -6.86
C LEU A 189 -9.31 8.05 -7.12
N ASN A 190 -8.62 6.93 -7.23
CA ASN A 190 -7.19 6.91 -7.57
C ASN A 190 -6.95 6.23 -8.92
N PRO A 191 -6.78 7.01 -10.00
CA PRO A 191 -6.56 6.47 -11.34
C PRO A 191 -5.10 6.02 -11.58
N ALA A 192 -4.17 6.39 -10.71
CA ALA A 192 -2.76 6.12 -10.86
C ALA A 192 -2.40 4.64 -10.68
N GLY A 193 -1.30 4.23 -11.29
CA GLY A 193 -0.81 2.86 -11.18
C GLY A 193 0.68 2.75 -11.49
N GLY A 194 1.37 1.87 -10.78
CA GLY A 194 2.80 1.64 -10.98
C GLY A 194 3.16 0.95 -12.30
N TRP A 195 2.18 0.38 -13.00
CA TRP A 195 2.33 -0.29 -14.30
C TRP A 195 1.15 0.08 -15.19
N VAL A 196 1.40 0.25 -16.50
CA VAL A 196 0.35 0.55 -17.48
C VAL A 196 -0.78 -0.50 -17.43
N THR A 197 -0.45 -1.76 -17.27
CA THR A 197 -1.42 -2.86 -17.22
C THR A 197 -2.32 -2.89 -15.98
N LYS A 198 -2.02 -2.09 -14.96
CA LYS A 198 -2.86 -1.91 -13.76
C LYS A 198 -3.81 -0.72 -13.86
N LEU A 199 -3.65 0.10 -14.89
CA LEU A 199 -4.48 1.30 -15.03
C LEU A 199 -5.87 0.92 -15.52
N TRP A 200 -6.88 1.39 -14.81
CA TRP A 200 -8.23 1.50 -15.33
C TRP A 200 -8.34 2.86 -15.99
N HIS A 201 -8.91 2.92 -17.20
CA HIS A 201 -8.84 4.12 -18.03
C HIS A 201 -9.48 5.35 -17.39
N ALA A 202 -8.90 6.53 -17.62
CA ALA A 202 -9.33 7.81 -17.04
C ALA A 202 -10.80 8.14 -17.37
N ASP A 203 -11.23 7.87 -18.62
CA ASP A 203 -12.63 8.09 -19.04
C ASP A 203 -13.64 7.25 -18.26
N LYS A 204 -13.25 6.06 -17.81
CA LYS A 204 -14.09 5.21 -16.99
C LYS A 204 -14.21 5.76 -15.55
N TYR A 205 -13.14 6.36 -15.00
CA TYR A 205 -13.21 7.06 -13.71
C TYR A 205 -14.10 8.30 -13.79
N GLY A 206 -14.04 9.10 -14.89
CA GLY A 206 -14.92 10.25 -15.11
C GLY A 206 -16.38 9.84 -15.15
N LYS A 207 -16.73 8.79 -15.91
CA LYS A 207 -18.08 8.22 -15.96
C LYS A 207 -18.54 7.70 -14.60
N LEU A 208 -17.66 7.01 -13.86
CA LEU A 208 -17.98 6.56 -12.50
C LEU A 208 -18.30 7.74 -11.58
N ALA A 209 -17.54 8.83 -11.64
CA ALA A 209 -17.78 10.03 -10.86
C ALA A 209 -19.16 10.64 -11.16
N ASP A 210 -19.56 10.71 -12.44
CA ASP A 210 -20.89 11.16 -12.85
C ASP A 210 -22.00 10.27 -12.29
N MET A 211 -21.79 8.95 -12.29
CA MET A 211 -22.75 7.98 -11.72
C MET A 211 -22.82 8.06 -10.20
N LEU A 212 -21.70 8.24 -9.50
CA LEU A 212 -21.65 8.45 -8.05
C LEU A 212 -22.43 9.70 -7.66
N TRP A 213 -22.25 10.77 -8.40
CA TRP A 213 -23.00 12.01 -8.16
C TRP A 213 -24.48 11.88 -8.47
N SER A 214 -24.83 11.45 -9.69
CA SER A 214 -26.22 11.43 -10.14
C SER A 214 -27.10 10.41 -9.41
N GLN A 215 -26.54 9.29 -8.97
CA GLN A 215 -27.30 8.17 -8.40
C GLN A 215 -27.16 8.04 -6.88
N LEU A 216 -26.07 8.57 -6.29
CA LEU A 216 -25.78 8.43 -4.86
C LEU A 216 -25.58 9.78 -4.15
N GLY A 217 -25.47 10.90 -4.89
CA GLY A 217 -25.17 12.21 -4.33
C GLY A 217 -23.76 12.31 -3.72
N ILE A 218 -22.83 11.48 -4.19
CA ILE A 218 -21.47 11.42 -3.69
C ILE A 218 -20.55 12.14 -4.66
N LYS A 219 -19.87 13.21 -4.21
CA LYS A 219 -18.84 13.89 -4.98
C LYS A 219 -17.55 13.07 -5.01
N SER A 220 -16.67 13.36 -5.96
CA SER A 220 -15.42 12.60 -6.13
C SER A 220 -14.19 13.49 -5.92
N VAL A 221 -13.24 13.01 -5.11
CA VAL A 221 -11.90 13.55 -5.03
C VAL A 221 -10.99 12.63 -5.84
N VAL A 222 -10.47 13.12 -6.96
CA VAL A 222 -9.47 12.41 -7.76
C VAL A 222 -8.10 12.72 -7.18
N VAL A 223 -7.46 11.69 -6.63
CA VAL A 223 -6.15 11.82 -5.98
C VAL A 223 -5.08 11.21 -6.86
N THR A 224 -4.02 11.98 -7.12
CA THR A 224 -2.83 11.56 -7.85
C THR A 224 -1.57 11.90 -7.06
N GLY A 225 -0.45 11.28 -7.43
CA GLY A 225 0.85 11.62 -6.87
C GLY A 225 1.58 12.71 -7.65
N PRO A 226 2.77 13.09 -7.20
CA PRO A 226 3.61 14.06 -7.90
C PRO A 226 3.86 13.65 -9.37
N ASN A 227 3.70 14.60 -10.29
CA ASN A 227 3.85 14.43 -11.74
C ASN A 227 2.75 13.58 -12.41
N GLU A 228 1.59 13.39 -11.78
CA GLU A 228 0.44 12.69 -12.33
C GLU A 228 -0.78 13.61 -12.49
N SER A 229 -0.59 14.93 -12.45
CA SER A 229 -1.66 15.95 -12.57
C SER A 229 -2.41 15.89 -13.90
N GLU A 230 -1.74 15.49 -14.98
CA GLU A 230 -2.36 15.29 -16.30
C GLU A 230 -3.40 14.17 -16.25
N LEU A 231 -3.10 13.06 -15.55
CA LEU A 231 -4.04 11.95 -15.37
C LEU A 231 -5.30 12.38 -14.59
N ALA A 232 -5.13 13.22 -13.56
CA ALA A 232 -6.28 13.77 -12.83
C ALA A 232 -7.13 14.71 -13.72
N ALA A 233 -6.48 15.48 -14.59
CA ALA A 233 -7.17 16.32 -15.57
C ALA A 233 -7.94 15.48 -16.59
N GLU A 234 -7.36 14.40 -17.14
CA GLU A 234 -8.05 13.49 -18.05
C GLU A 234 -9.32 12.87 -17.42
N VAL A 235 -9.28 12.53 -16.12
CA VAL A 235 -10.47 12.04 -15.40
C VAL A 235 -11.53 13.13 -15.31
N GLU A 236 -11.15 14.36 -14.94
CA GLU A 236 -12.08 15.49 -14.82
C GLU A 236 -12.70 15.85 -16.18
N ASP A 237 -11.88 15.92 -17.24
CA ASP A 237 -12.34 16.22 -18.60
C ASP A 237 -13.30 15.15 -19.17
N SER A 238 -13.23 13.95 -18.65
CA SER A 238 -14.13 12.82 -19.01
C SER A 238 -15.44 12.80 -18.22
N SER A 239 -15.63 13.72 -17.27
CA SER A 239 -16.83 13.87 -16.46
C SER A 239 -17.67 15.07 -16.95
N ASN A 240 -18.98 14.92 -16.90
CA ASN A 240 -19.94 15.99 -17.27
C ASN A 240 -20.64 16.62 -16.06
N SER A 241 -20.47 16.06 -14.87
CA SER A 241 -21.25 16.44 -13.67
C SER A 241 -20.69 17.65 -12.93
N GLY A 242 -19.42 18.04 -13.15
CA GLY A 242 -18.74 19.05 -12.34
C GLY A 242 -18.59 18.65 -10.85
N SER A 243 -18.71 17.36 -10.52
CA SER A 243 -18.66 16.82 -9.17
C SER A 243 -17.27 16.37 -8.74
N ILE A 244 -16.24 16.58 -9.58
CA ILE A 244 -14.87 16.18 -9.33
C ILE A 244 -14.06 17.33 -8.72
N ILE A 245 -13.24 17.01 -7.74
CA ILE A 245 -12.19 17.86 -7.19
C ILE A 245 -10.86 17.11 -7.33
N ARG A 246 -9.87 17.76 -7.93
CA ARG A 246 -8.51 17.22 -8.00
C ARG A 246 -7.73 17.58 -6.74
N ALA A 247 -6.93 16.61 -6.25
CA ALA A 247 -6.08 16.79 -5.10
C ALA A 247 -4.77 15.98 -5.24
N GLU A 248 -3.68 16.56 -4.72
CA GLU A 248 -2.35 15.93 -4.68
C GLU A 248 -1.78 16.04 -3.26
N PRO A 249 -2.38 15.34 -2.28
CA PRO A 249 -1.91 15.36 -0.91
C PRO A 249 -0.59 14.61 -0.75
N SER A 250 0.15 14.95 0.32
CA SER A 250 1.24 14.11 0.81
C SER A 250 0.73 12.70 1.14
N LEU A 251 1.61 11.70 1.24
CA LEU A 251 1.18 10.33 1.57
C LEU A 251 0.42 10.26 2.90
N LYS A 252 0.87 11.02 3.90
CA LYS A 252 0.22 11.06 5.21
C LYS A 252 -1.04 11.94 5.22
N GLY A 253 -1.07 13.02 4.42
CA GLY A 253 -2.28 13.81 4.18
C GLY A 253 -3.35 12.98 3.47
N PHE A 254 -2.96 12.17 2.48
CA PHE A 254 -3.86 11.21 1.86
C PHE A 254 -4.41 10.18 2.87
N PHE A 255 -3.56 9.67 3.77
CA PHE A 255 -4.01 8.75 4.83
C PHE A 255 -5.09 9.38 5.72
N GLU A 256 -4.92 10.66 6.11
CA GLU A 256 -5.93 11.40 6.86
C GLU A 256 -7.20 11.61 6.02
N LEU A 257 -7.08 12.01 4.77
CA LEU A 257 -8.22 12.18 3.86
C LEU A 257 -9.02 10.88 3.71
N ALA A 258 -8.34 9.75 3.55
CA ALA A 258 -8.96 8.44 3.35
C ALA A 258 -9.81 7.99 4.55
N LYS A 259 -9.48 8.38 5.77
CA LYS A 259 -10.29 8.09 6.98
C LYS A 259 -11.71 8.66 6.90
N HIS A 260 -11.90 9.72 6.13
CA HIS A 260 -13.17 10.42 6.00
C HIS A 260 -13.90 10.09 4.70
N ALA A 261 -13.31 9.32 3.81
CA ALA A 261 -13.93 8.93 2.55
C ALA A 261 -15.10 7.97 2.78
N ALA A 262 -16.25 8.24 2.17
CA ALA A 262 -17.36 7.31 2.14
C ALA A 262 -17.00 6.01 1.43
N ILE A 263 -16.17 6.12 0.37
CA ILE A 263 -15.66 5.00 -0.42
C ILE A 263 -14.33 5.39 -1.09
N TYR A 264 -13.43 4.44 -1.18
CA TYR A 264 -12.23 4.51 -2.02
C TYR A 264 -12.35 3.56 -3.21
N VAL A 265 -11.99 4.03 -4.40
CA VAL A 265 -11.93 3.22 -5.62
C VAL A 265 -10.57 3.39 -6.28
N GLY A 266 -9.86 2.29 -6.52
CA GLY A 266 -8.56 2.32 -7.18
C GLY A 266 -7.98 0.94 -7.49
N GLY A 267 -6.88 0.91 -8.25
CA GLY A 267 -6.17 -0.31 -8.61
C GLY A 267 -5.20 -0.81 -7.53
N ASP A 268 -4.42 -1.86 -7.81
CA ASP A 268 -3.37 -2.39 -6.94
C ASP A 268 -2.16 -1.43 -6.86
N THR A 269 -2.24 -0.45 -5.97
CA THR A 269 -1.27 0.64 -5.81
C THR A 269 -0.99 0.99 -4.35
N GLY A 270 0.05 1.80 -4.11
CA GLY A 270 0.36 2.31 -2.78
C GLY A 270 -0.82 3.02 -2.10
N PRO A 271 -1.49 3.97 -2.77
CA PRO A 271 -2.68 4.63 -2.26
C PRO A 271 -3.80 3.68 -1.85
N THR A 272 -4.06 2.61 -2.60
CA THR A 272 -5.07 1.60 -2.23
C THR A 272 -4.74 0.93 -0.89
N HIS A 273 -3.48 0.53 -0.71
CA HIS A 273 -3.05 -0.07 0.55
C HIS A 273 -3.07 0.94 1.71
N LEU A 274 -2.86 2.21 1.41
CA LEU A 274 -2.93 3.29 2.39
C LEU A 274 -4.38 3.58 2.80
N ALA A 275 -5.33 3.55 1.84
CA ALA A 275 -6.77 3.66 2.13
C ALA A 275 -7.27 2.48 2.99
N ILE A 276 -6.82 1.24 2.68
CA ILE A 276 -7.09 0.05 3.50
C ILE A 276 -6.56 0.26 4.93
N ALA A 277 -5.32 0.75 5.05
CA ALA A 277 -4.70 1.01 6.35
C ALA A 277 -5.39 2.12 7.15
N ALA A 278 -6.02 3.09 6.46
CA ALA A 278 -6.83 4.15 7.06
C ALA A 278 -8.21 3.67 7.52
N GLY A 279 -8.63 2.45 7.14
CA GLY A 279 -9.95 1.92 7.44
C GLY A 279 -11.06 2.43 6.53
N ALA A 280 -10.73 3.07 5.40
CA ALA A 280 -11.71 3.47 4.40
C ALA A 280 -12.43 2.24 3.84
N PRO A 281 -13.74 2.33 3.50
CA PRO A 281 -14.39 1.33 2.67
C PRO A 281 -13.74 1.29 1.28
N VAL A 282 -13.37 0.10 0.78
CA VAL A 282 -12.57 -0.02 -0.46
C VAL A 282 -13.28 -0.87 -1.50
N VAL A 283 -13.26 -0.37 -2.74
CA VAL A 283 -13.50 -1.15 -3.96
C VAL A 283 -12.20 -1.17 -4.77
N GLY A 284 -11.56 -2.33 -4.86
CA GLY A 284 -10.32 -2.53 -5.60
C GLY A 284 -10.59 -2.99 -7.03
N ILE A 285 -9.97 -2.33 -8.01
CA ILE A 285 -10.03 -2.75 -9.42
C ILE A 285 -8.74 -3.50 -9.75
N PHE A 286 -8.81 -4.83 -9.89
CA PHE A 286 -7.63 -5.67 -10.05
C PHE A 286 -7.63 -6.37 -11.43
N GLY A 287 -6.47 -6.36 -12.05
CA GLY A 287 -6.25 -6.98 -13.36
C GLY A 287 -5.09 -8.00 -13.32
N PRO A 288 -3.84 -7.57 -13.54
CA PRO A 288 -2.70 -8.50 -13.64
C PRO A 288 -2.15 -8.98 -12.30
N THR A 289 -2.72 -8.55 -11.20
CA THR A 289 -2.34 -8.92 -9.82
C THR A 289 -3.52 -9.51 -9.07
N GLU A 290 -3.23 -10.27 -8.04
CA GLU A 290 -4.23 -11.07 -7.32
C GLU A 290 -4.71 -10.37 -6.05
N TRP A 291 -6.04 -10.18 -5.91
CA TRP A 291 -6.64 -9.60 -4.71
C TRP A 291 -6.39 -10.42 -3.45
N TRP A 292 -6.53 -11.74 -3.53
CA TRP A 292 -6.27 -12.63 -2.38
C TRP A 292 -4.88 -12.46 -1.77
N ARG A 293 -3.92 -12.01 -2.60
CA ARG A 293 -2.52 -11.81 -2.19
C ARG A 293 -2.26 -10.44 -1.60
N ASN A 294 -2.74 -9.39 -2.28
CA ASN A 294 -2.35 -8.00 -1.99
C ASN A 294 -3.54 -7.11 -1.62
N GLY A 295 -4.77 -7.60 -1.69
CA GLY A 295 -5.99 -6.81 -1.47
C GLY A 295 -6.21 -6.43 -0.01
N SER A 296 -7.43 -6.08 0.32
CA SER A 296 -7.79 -5.77 1.70
C SER A 296 -7.84 -7.01 2.57
N VAL A 297 -7.49 -6.82 3.84
CA VAL A 297 -7.71 -7.80 4.91
C VAL A 297 -9.10 -7.68 5.53
N ASN A 298 -9.82 -6.60 5.23
CA ASN A 298 -11.22 -6.41 5.64
C ASN A 298 -12.12 -7.23 4.68
N PRO A 299 -12.90 -8.19 5.19
CA PRO A 299 -13.76 -9.05 4.37
C PRO A 299 -14.90 -8.31 3.67
N ASP A 300 -15.27 -7.12 4.14
CA ASP A 300 -16.34 -6.31 3.55
C ASP A 300 -15.85 -5.55 2.30
N ASP A 301 -14.54 -5.40 2.12
CA ASP A 301 -13.98 -4.72 0.93
C ASP A 301 -14.12 -5.58 -0.31
N ILE A 302 -14.44 -4.95 -1.42
CA ILE A 302 -14.83 -5.66 -2.65
C ILE A 302 -13.73 -5.52 -3.71
N CYS A 303 -13.43 -6.65 -4.35
CA CYS A 303 -12.61 -6.69 -5.55
C CYS A 303 -13.49 -6.76 -6.79
N VAL A 304 -13.20 -5.88 -7.77
CA VAL A 304 -13.76 -5.96 -9.11
C VAL A 304 -12.67 -6.44 -10.05
N GLU A 305 -12.86 -7.61 -10.64
CA GLU A 305 -11.89 -8.26 -11.51
C GLU A 305 -12.59 -9.12 -12.54
N ARG A 306 -11.92 -9.41 -13.65
CA ARG A 306 -12.44 -10.29 -14.72
C ARG A 306 -12.02 -11.74 -14.49
N PHE A 307 -13.00 -12.64 -14.28
CA PHE A 307 -12.78 -14.07 -14.13
C PHE A 307 -12.99 -14.85 -15.45
N ASP A 308 -13.58 -14.22 -16.45
CA ASP A 308 -13.97 -14.77 -17.73
C ASP A 308 -12.85 -14.75 -18.78
N ILE A 309 -11.59 -14.57 -18.35
CA ILE A 309 -10.42 -14.48 -19.21
C ILE A 309 -9.32 -15.48 -18.81
N ASP A 310 -8.77 -16.18 -19.78
CA ASP A 310 -7.81 -17.27 -19.54
C ASP A 310 -6.40 -16.82 -19.13
N CYS A 311 -6.07 -15.55 -19.34
CA CYS A 311 -4.69 -15.06 -19.23
C CYS A 311 -4.35 -14.41 -17.89
N ARG A 312 -5.25 -14.43 -16.89
CA ARG A 312 -5.12 -13.62 -15.70
C ARG A 312 -4.23 -14.21 -14.60
N VAL A 313 -4.25 -15.53 -14.44
CA VAL A 313 -3.59 -16.21 -13.33
C VAL A 313 -2.08 -15.93 -13.32
N ASP A 314 -1.58 -15.38 -12.21
CA ASP A 314 -0.17 -15.02 -11.99
C ASP A 314 0.47 -14.22 -13.14
N CYS A 315 -0.29 -13.36 -13.78
CA CYS A 315 0.12 -12.65 -14.99
C CYS A 315 1.33 -11.73 -14.75
N HIS A 316 1.28 -10.86 -13.76
CA HIS A 316 2.32 -9.87 -13.38
C HIS A 316 3.02 -9.16 -14.57
N ARG A 317 2.41 -9.11 -15.74
CA ARG A 317 2.96 -8.46 -16.93
C ARG A 317 2.83 -6.95 -16.81
N ARG A 318 3.94 -6.25 -17.01
CA ARG A 318 3.99 -4.79 -17.00
C ARG A 318 3.56 -4.16 -18.31
N THR A 319 3.62 -4.93 -19.40
CA THR A 319 3.16 -4.57 -20.73
C THR A 319 2.35 -5.72 -21.30
N CYS A 320 1.26 -5.44 -22.00
CA CYS A 320 0.39 -6.44 -22.57
C CYS A 320 -0.29 -5.91 -23.82
N SER A 321 -0.27 -6.66 -24.91
CA SER A 321 -0.94 -6.32 -26.17
C SER A 321 -2.45 -6.55 -26.11
N LYS A 322 -2.94 -7.45 -25.25
CA LYS A 322 -4.37 -7.74 -25.11
C LYS A 322 -5.06 -6.84 -24.09
N TRP A 323 -4.42 -6.62 -22.95
CA TRP A 323 -4.83 -5.79 -21.81
C TRP A 323 -6.34 -5.80 -21.47
N ILE A 324 -6.97 -6.95 -21.67
CA ILE A 324 -8.43 -7.15 -21.48
C ILE A 324 -8.84 -7.28 -20.00
N CYS A 325 -7.89 -7.53 -19.08
CA CYS A 325 -8.18 -7.71 -17.67
C CYS A 325 -8.67 -6.43 -16.98
N MET A 326 -8.39 -5.26 -17.56
CA MET A 326 -8.87 -3.95 -17.07
C MET A 326 -10.08 -3.44 -17.88
N ASP A 327 -10.62 -4.27 -18.79
CA ASP A 327 -11.84 -3.92 -19.50
C ASP A 327 -13.07 -4.23 -18.64
N ILE A 328 -13.19 -3.45 -17.58
CA ILE A 328 -14.26 -3.45 -16.58
C ILE A 328 -15.10 -2.21 -16.82
N THR A 329 -16.43 -2.32 -16.77
CA THR A 329 -17.31 -1.18 -17.02
C THR A 329 -17.52 -0.34 -15.76
N PRO A 330 -17.81 0.97 -15.87
CA PRO A 330 -18.14 1.82 -14.73
C PRO A 330 -19.36 1.32 -13.94
N GLU A 331 -20.34 0.74 -14.62
CA GLU A 331 -21.54 0.16 -14.03
C GLU A 331 -21.21 -0.99 -13.08
N THR A 332 -20.31 -1.88 -13.48
CA THR A 332 -19.84 -2.98 -12.63
C THR A 332 -19.14 -2.46 -11.36
N VAL A 333 -18.33 -1.41 -11.50
CA VAL A 333 -17.66 -0.79 -10.35
C VAL A 333 -18.66 -0.08 -9.44
N LEU A 334 -19.65 0.63 -10.00
CA LEU A 334 -20.71 1.29 -9.22
C LEU A 334 -21.52 0.28 -8.41
N GLU A 335 -21.84 -0.88 -8.97
CA GLU A 335 -22.57 -1.94 -8.24
C GLU A 335 -21.76 -2.45 -7.05
N ALA A 336 -20.46 -2.64 -7.23
CA ALA A 336 -19.55 -2.97 -6.14
C ALA A 336 -19.50 -1.87 -5.07
N VAL A 337 -19.49 -0.59 -5.49
CA VAL A 337 -19.57 0.55 -4.56
C VAL A 337 -20.86 0.52 -3.75
N ARG A 338 -22.02 0.29 -4.40
CA ARG A 338 -23.32 0.17 -3.69
C ARG A 338 -23.30 -0.95 -2.64
N SER A 339 -22.80 -2.09 -3.04
CA SER A 339 -22.69 -3.28 -2.16
C SER A 339 -21.77 -2.98 -0.96
N ARG A 340 -20.63 -2.32 -1.19
CA ARG A 340 -19.69 -1.97 -0.12
C ARG A 340 -20.25 -0.91 0.83
N LEU A 341 -20.96 0.10 0.33
CA LEU A 341 -21.61 1.12 1.14
C LEU A 341 -22.74 0.52 1.99
N ALA A 342 -23.52 -0.41 1.44
CA ALA A 342 -24.56 -1.11 2.20
C ALA A 342 -23.95 -1.93 3.36
N ALA A 343 -22.85 -2.60 3.16
CA ALA A 343 -22.13 -3.34 4.22
C ALA A 343 -21.59 -2.40 5.31
N ALA A 344 -21.26 -1.15 4.98
CA ALA A 344 -20.80 -0.15 5.93
C ALA A 344 -21.94 0.52 6.74
N GLY A 345 -23.21 0.17 6.48
CA GLY A 345 -24.39 0.76 7.14
C GLY A 345 -24.69 2.20 6.69
N VAL A 346 -24.08 2.65 5.62
CA VAL A 346 -24.38 3.96 5.00
C VAL A 346 -25.67 3.83 4.21
N SER A 347 -26.82 4.04 4.86
CA SER A 347 -28.11 4.04 4.17
C SER A 347 -28.23 5.29 3.30
N ASN A 348 -28.67 5.10 2.05
CA ASN A 348 -28.99 6.14 1.08
C ASN A 348 -30.19 6.99 1.58
N SER A 349 -29.96 7.99 2.41
CA SER A 349 -30.97 9.01 2.75
C SER A 349 -30.83 10.23 1.81
N HIS A 350 -31.15 10.01 0.52
CA HIS A 350 -31.57 11.11 -0.34
C HIS A 350 -33.06 10.93 -0.64
N PRO A 351 -33.96 11.87 -0.22
CA PRO A 351 -35.32 11.82 -0.66
C PRO A 351 -35.36 12.06 -2.17
N ILE A 352 -35.85 11.09 -2.90
CA ILE A 352 -36.27 11.26 -4.29
C ILE A 352 -37.35 12.33 -4.25
N ALA A 353 -37.03 13.54 -4.70
CA ALA A 353 -38.03 14.58 -4.93
C ALA A 353 -38.96 14.11 -6.06
N THR A 354 -40.04 13.45 -5.69
CA THR A 354 -41.15 13.13 -6.59
C THR A 354 -41.81 14.44 -6.96
N LYS A 355 -41.45 15.04 -8.10
CA LYS A 355 -42.29 16.08 -8.72
C LYS A 355 -43.56 15.40 -9.21
N ILE A 356 -44.62 15.51 -8.40
CA ILE A 356 -46.00 15.27 -8.85
C ILE A 356 -46.37 16.48 -9.71
N PHE A 357 -46.47 16.28 -11.01
CA PHE A 357 -47.16 17.20 -11.91
C PHE A 357 -48.68 17.00 -11.69
N GLY A 358 -49.34 17.98 -11.11
CA GLY A 358 -50.75 18.19 -11.19
C GLY A 358 -51.09 19.05 -12.43
#